data_29f2679584ea7953a92509d54287583a
#
_entry.id   29f2679584ea7953a92509d54287583a
#
_cell.length_a   1.000
_cell.length_b   1.000
_cell.length_c   1.000
_cell.angle_alpha   90.00
_cell.angle_beta   90.00
_cell.angle_gamma   90.00
#
_symmetry.space_group_name_H-M   'P 1'
#
loop_
_entity.id
_entity.type
_entity.pdbx_description
1 polymer ?
#
loop_
_entity_poly.entity_id
_entity_poly.type
_entity_poly.pdbx_seq_one_letter_code
_entity_poly.pdbx_strand_id
1 'polypeptide(L)'
;EIYRCDWSSDVCSSDLVVASLTTKPVIGVPMKGGVMEGMDALLSTVQMPGGMPVGTVAIGSAGAVNSAYLAMQILAIEDEELAAKLKEDRILKAKKVETDSMGIEVIL
;
A
#
# COMPACT_ATOMS: atom_id res chain seq x y z
N GLU A 1 -7.14 -9.67 8.48
CA GLU A 1 -7.53 -8.65 9.45
C GLU A 1 -6.76 -7.37 9.22
N ILE A 2 -7.47 -6.26 9.24
CA ILE A 2 -6.87 -4.94 9.09
C ILE A 2 -6.76 -4.32 10.47
N TYR A 3 -5.54 -4.23 10.96
CA TYR A 3 -5.28 -3.54 12.21
C TYR A 3 -5.03 -2.06 11.92
N ARG A 4 -5.75 -1.25 12.62
CA ARG A 4 -5.66 0.19 12.49
C ARG A 4 -4.68 0.72 13.54
N CYS A 5 -3.61 1.35 13.09
CA CYS A 5 -2.79 2.13 14.00
C CYS A 5 -3.61 3.31 14.50
N ASP A 6 -3.82 3.37 15.79
CA ASP A 6 -4.54 4.46 16.39
C ASP A 6 -3.71 5.75 16.29
N TRP A 7 -4.34 6.87 16.53
CA TRP A 7 -3.71 8.19 16.39
C TRP A 7 -2.53 8.44 17.33
N SER A 8 -2.36 7.66 18.36
CA SER A 8 -1.21 7.80 19.25
C SER A 8 -0.02 7.04 18.67
N SER A 9 1.11 7.70 18.58
CA SER A 9 2.34 7.18 17.98
C SER A 9 2.84 5.87 18.60
N ASP A 10 2.54 5.64 19.84
CA ASP A 10 2.96 4.43 20.56
C ASP A 10 2.23 3.17 20.10
N VAL A 11 1.15 3.35 19.38
CA VAL A 11 0.27 2.27 18.99
C VAL A 11 0.65 1.65 17.64
N CYS A 12 1.57 2.27 16.91
CA CYS A 12 2.05 1.69 15.66
C CYS A 12 2.89 0.44 15.86
N SER A 13 3.09 0.01 17.08
CA SER A 13 3.61 -1.30 17.41
C SER A 13 2.66 -2.46 17.03
N SER A 14 1.43 -2.14 16.66
CA SER A 14 0.47 -3.16 16.19
C SER A 14 0.98 -3.92 14.96
N ASP A 15 1.69 -3.24 14.06
CA ASP A 15 2.29 -3.86 12.88
C ASP A 15 3.33 -4.90 13.29
N LEU A 16 4.13 -4.58 14.30
CA LEU A 16 5.11 -5.50 14.85
C LEU A 16 4.44 -6.73 15.45
N VAL A 17 3.38 -6.54 16.21
CA VAL A 17 2.65 -7.64 16.84
C VAL A 17 2.06 -8.56 15.78
N VAL A 18 1.39 -8.00 14.77
CA VAL A 18 0.80 -8.80 13.68
C VAL A 18 1.89 -9.57 12.93
N ALA A 19 2.97 -8.91 12.56
CA ALA A 19 4.06 -9.53 11.82
C ALA A 19 4.74 -10.65 12.62
N SER A 20 4.80 -10.51 13.94
CA SER A 20 5.40 -11.53 14.79
C SER A 20 4.52 -12.78 14.97
N LEU A 21 3.23 -12.66 14.74
CA LEU A 21 2.26 -13.74 14.93
C LEU A 21 1.95 -14.53 13.67
N THR A 22 2.48 -14.13 12.53
CA THR A 22 2.20 -14.79 11.27
C THR A 22 3.41 -14.85 10.37
N THR A 23 3.46 -15.87 9.51
CA THR A 23 4.45 -15.97 8.43
C THR A 23 3.87 -15.49 7.10
N LYS A 24 2.61 -15.07 7.09
CA LYS A 24 1.97 -14.50 5.90
C LYS A 24 2.48 -13.09 5.65
N PRO A 25 2.44 -12.63 4.39
CA PRO A 25 2.82 -11.25 4.10
C PRO A 25 1.96 -10.24 4.86
N VAL A 26 2.61 -9.26 5.47
CA VAL A 26 1.95 -8.17 6.19
C VAL A 26 2.27 -6.87 5.47
N ILE A 27 1.23 -6.09 5.17
CA ILE A 27 1.36 -4.81 4.49
C ILE A 27 0.89 -3.71 5.43
N GLY A 28 1.74 -2.74 5.67
CA GLY A 28 1.44 -1.61 6.54
C GLY A 28 1.14 -0.34 5.74
N VAL A 29 0.08 0.36 6.11
CA VAL A 29 -0.30 1.63 5.50
C VAL A 29 -0.15 2.73 6.54
N PRO A 30 0.91 3.57 6.45
CA PRO A 30 1.03 4.69 7.38
C PRO A 30 -0.09 5.70 7.13
N MET A 31 -0.70 6.17 8.21
CA MET A 31 -1.80 7.13 8.11
C MET A 31 -1.30 8.52 8.45
N LYS A 32 -1.89 9.52 7.80
CA LYS A 32 -1.62 10.92 8.14
C LYS A 32 -2.19 11.22 9.52
N GLY A 33 -1.39 11.88 10.33
CA GLY A 33 -1.79 12.26 11.68
C GLY A 33 -0.58 12.71 12.46
N GLY A 34 -0.81 13.46 13.52
CA GLY A 34 0.26 13.97 14.37
C GLY A 34 1.03 15.14 13.77
N VAL A 35 2.11 15.52 14.43
CA VAL A 35 2.88 16.73 14.14
C VAL A 35 3.66 16.63 12.83
N MET A 36 4.01 15.42 12.41
CA MET A 36 4.87 15.19 11.24
C MET A 36 4.11 14.69 10.02
N GLU A 37 2.81 14.84 9.99
CA GLU A 37 1.94 14.49 8.85
C GLU A 37 2.08 13.05 8.36
N GLY A 38 2.30 12.11 9.28
CA GLY A 38 2.43 10.69 8.94
C GLY A 38 3.85 10.19 8.85
N MET A 39 4.86 11.05 8.96
CA MET A 39 6.26 10.62 8.92
C MET A 39 6.61 9.73 10.11
N ASP A 40 6.07 10.03 11.28
CA ASP A 40 6.25 9.21 12.47
C ASP A 40 5.62 7.83 12.30
N ALA A 41 4.44 7.77 11.71
CA ALA A 41 3.78 6.50 11.39
C ALA A 41 4.58 5.70 10.36
N LEU A 42 5.12 6.36 9.35
CA LEU A 42 5.97 5.73 8.34
C LEU A 42 7.22 5.13 8.98
N LEU A 43 7.92 5.89 9.80
CA LEU A 43 9.14 5.41 10.46
C LEU A 43 8.86 4.22 11.39
N SER A 44 7.74 4.25 12.11
CA SER A 44 7.33 3.14 12.98
C SER A 44 7.04 1.87 12.20
N THR A 45 6.46 2.00 11.02
CA THR A 45 6.08 0.86 10.17
C THR A 45 7.29 0.28 9.45
N VAL A 46 8.22 1.13 9.01
CA VAL A 46 9.40 0.73 8.26
C VAL A 46 10.44 0.04 9.13
N GLN A 47 10.62 0.52 10.35
CA GLN A 47 11.66 0.02 11.24
C GLN A 47 11.23 -1.24 11.98
N MET A 48 11.40 -2.36 11.32
CA MET A 48 11.04 -3.67 11.87
C MET A 48 12.31 -4.47 12.19
N PRO A 49 12.26 -5.33 13.23
CA PRO A 49 13.37 -6.24 13.51
C PRO A 49 13.64 -7.18 12.35
N GLY A 50 14.89 -7.61 12.20
CA GLY A 50 15.25 -8.59 11.19
C GLY A 50 14.45 -9.89 11.35
N GLY A 51 13.90 -10.39 10.27
CA GLY A 51 13.09 -11.59 10.26
C GLY A 51 11.59 -11.37 10.38
N MET A 52 11.16 -10.15 10.67
CA MET A 52 9.74 -9.81 10.77
C MET A 52 9.40 -8.63 9.84
N PRO A 53 9.37 -8.87 8.52
CA PRO A 53 9.17 -7.79 7.57
C PRO A 53 7.71 -7.32 7.49
N VAL A 54 7.54 -6.02 7.33
CA VAL A 54 6.26 -5.40 6.98
C VAL A 54 6.46 -4.62 5.70
N GLY A 55 5.70 -4.97 4.65
CA GLY A 55 5.72 -4.24 3.40
C GLY A 55 5.04 -2.89 3.57
N THR A 56 5.78 -1.81 3.48
CA THR A 56 5.25 -0.47 3.72
C THR A 56 4.96 0.22 2.40
N VAL A 57 3.79 0.83 2.30
CA VAL A 57 3.33 1.56 1.13
C VAL A 57 3.23 3.06 1.45
N ALA A 58 2.70 3.86 0.52
CA ALA A 58 2.61 5.30 0.69
C ALA A 58 1.74 5.70 1.89
N ILE A 59 1.93 6.91 2.36
CA ILE A 59 1.16 7.47 3.46
C ILE A 59 -0.23 7.88 2.98
N GLY A 60 -1.26 7.48 3.70
CA GLY A 60 -2.62 7.92 3.46
C GLY A 60 -3.37 7.13 2.39
N SER A 61 -4.28 7.79 1.68
CA SER A 61 -5.20 7.14 0.73
C SER A 61 -4.50 6.44 -0.44
N ALA A 62 -3.44 7.04 -0.96
CA ALA A 62 -2.65 6.41 -2.03
C ALA A 62 -2.05 5.10 -1.57
N GLY A 63 -1.56 5.06 -0.32
CA GLY A 63 -1.03 3.83 0.27
C GLY A 63 -2.10 2.77 0.46
N ALA A 64 -3.31 3.17 0.86
CA ALA A 64 -4.42 2.24 1.02
C ALA A 64 -4.77 1.56 -0.31
N VAL A 65 -4.86 2.33 -1.39
CA VAL A 65 -5.11 1.81 -2.73
C VAL A 65 -3.97 0.89 -3.17
N ASN A 66 -2.74 1.31 -2.99
CA ASN A 66 -1.57 0.52 -3.39
C ASN A 66 -1.40 -0.75 -2.56
N SER A 67 -1.81 -0.73 -1.29
CA SER A 67 -1.79 -1.95 -0.48
C SER A 67 -2.74 -3.01 -1.02
N ALA A 68 -3.92 -2.58 -1.48
CA ALA A 68 -4.88 -3.49 -2.12
C ALA A 68 -4.32 -4.06 -3.41
N TYR A 69 -3.70 -3.23 -4.25
CA TYR A 69 -3.06 -3.70 -5.49
C TYR A 69 -1.92 -4.67 -5.21
N LEU A 70 -1.07 -4.36 -4.24
CA LEU A 70 0.04 -5.23 -3.87
C LEU A 70 -0.46 -6.59 -3.36
N ALA A 71 -1.49 -6.59 -2.54
CA ALA A 71 -2.11 -7.82 -2.06
C ALA A 71 -2.67 -8.65 -3.23
N MET A 72 -3.36 -8.00 -4.17
CA MET A 72 -3.86 -8.67 -5.37
C MET A 72 -2.72 -9.23 -6.23
N GLN A 73 -1.63 -8.50 -6.38
CA GLN A 73 -0.46 -8.97 -7.13
C GLN A 73 0.18 -10.19 -6.48
N ILE A 74 0.24 -10.24 -5.15
CA ILE A 74 0.75 -11.39 -4.42
C ILE A 74 -0.15 -12.61 -4.64
N LEU A 75 -1.47 -12.43 -4.55
CA LEU A 75 -2.43 -13.51 -4.80
C LEU A 75 -2.42 -13.97 -6.25
N ALA A 76 -2.17 -13.06 -7.18
CA ALA A 76 -2.13 -13.35 -8.61
C ALA A 76 -0.95 -14.23 -9.03
N ILE A 77 0.03 -14.42 -8.18
CA ILE A 77 1.15 -15.34 -8.47
C ILE A 77 0.63 -16.77 -8.72
N GLU A 78 -0.41 -17.17 -7.98
CA GLU A 78 -1.03 -18.48 -8.12
C GLU A 78 -2.40 -18.45 -8.80
N ASP A 79 -2.94 -17.27 -9.08
CA ASP A 79 -4.27 -17.08 -9.67
C ASP A 79 -4.15 -16.39 -11.03
N GLU A 80 -4.21 -17.19 -12.09
CA GLU A 80 -4.09 -16.71 -13.48
C GLU A 80 -5.23 -15.77 -13.89
N GLU A 81 -6.44 -16.02 -13.40
CA GLU A 81 -7.60 -15.18 -13.68
C GLU A 81 -7.42 -13.78 -13.09
N LEU A 82 -6.97 -13.71 -11.84
CA LEU A 82 -6.68 -12.44 -11.20
C LEU A 82 -5.52 -11.71 -11.89
N ALA A 83 -4.48 -12.44 -12.29
CA ALA A 83 -3.36 -11.88 -13.04
C ALA A 83 -3.83 -11.23 -14.36
N ALA A 84 -4.73 -11.89 -15.08
CA ALA A 84 -5.30 -11.35 -16.31
C ALA A 84 -6.10 -10.07 -16.06
N LYS A 85 -6.90 -10.04 -15.00
CA LYS A 85 -7.66 -8.84 -14.61
C LYS A 85 -6.75 -7.67 -14.25
N LEU A 86 -5.66 -7.92 -13.57
CA LEU A 86 -4.69 -6.87 -13.22
C LEU A 86 -4.01 -6.29 -14.46
N LYS A 87 -3.67 -7.13 -15.44
CA LYS A 87 -3.10 -6.68 -16.72
C LYS A 87 -4.09 -5.81 -17.48
N GLU A 88 -5.35 -6.21 -17.53
CA GLU A 88 -6.43 -5.46 -18.19
C GLU A 88 -6.62 -4.09 -17.54
N ASP A 89 -6.66 -4.04 -16.22
CA ASP A 89 -6.78 -2.79 -15.46
C ASP A 89 -5.61 -1.85 -15.77
N ARG A 90 -4.41 -2.36 -15.85
CA ARG A 90 -3.22 -1.57 -16.15
C ARG A 90 -3.27 -0.99 -17.57
N ILE A 91 -3.73 -1.77 -18.54
CA ILE A 91 -3.93 -1.31 -19.92
C ILE A 91 -4.97 -0.19 -19.98
N LEU A 92 -6.09 -0.34 -19.27
CA LEU A 92 -7.13 0.69 -19.23
C LEU A 92 -6.63 1.99 -18.62
N LYS A 93 -5.83 1.91 -17.58
CA LYS A 93 -5.22 3.09 -16.94
C LYS A 93 -4.21 3.76 -17.84
N ALA A 94 -3.41 2.99 -18.57
CA ALA A 94 -2.47 3.53 -19.55
C ALA A 94 -3.18 4.29 -20.67
N LYS A 95 -4.27 3.74 -21.19
CA LYS A 95 -5.09 4.39 -22.19
C LYS A 95 -5.70 5.70 -21.70
N LYS A 96 -6.15 5.72 -20.45
CA LYS A 96 -6.68 6.92 -19.82
C LYS A 96 -5.63 8.02 -19.75
N VAL A 97 -4.41 7.69 -19.35
CA VAL A 97 -3.31 8.65 -19.31
C VAL A 97 -2.98 9.19 -20.68
N GLU A 98 -2.94 8.36 -21.71
CA GLU A 98 -2.73 8.78 -23.09
C GLU A 98 -3.82 9.74 -23.56
N THR A 99 -5.07 9.43 -23.28
CA THR A 99 -6.21 10.28 -23.62
C THR A 99 -6.12 11.65 -22.93
N ASP A 100 -5.80 11.65 -21.65
CA ASP A 100 -5.64 12.87 -20.87
C ASP A 100 -4.46 13.72 -21.37
N SER A 101 -3.35 13.08 -21.73
CA SER A 101 -2.19 13.74 -22.33
C SER A 101 -2.51 14.40 -23.65
N MET A 102 -3.22 13.71 -24.53
CA MET A 102 -3.65 14.25 -25.82
C MET A 102 -4.59 15.44 -25.65
N GLY A 103 -5.44 15.41 -24.64
CA GLY A 103 -6.31 16.53 -24.29
C GLY A 103 -5.52 17.76 -23.87
N ILE A 104 -4.43 17.59 -23.15
CA ILE A 104 -3.55 18.68 -22.72
C ILE A 104 -2.81 19.28 -23.91
N GLU A 105 -2.31 18.45 -24.83
CA GLU A 105 -1.61 18.92 -26.04
C GLU A 105 -2.49 19.78 -26.94
N VAL A 106 -3.78 19.44 -27.02
CA VAL A 106 -4.74 20.19 -27.84
C VAL A 106 -5.01 21.58 -27.25
N ILE A 107 -4.89 21.74 -25.94
CA ILE A 107 -5.12 23.03 -25.27
C ILE A 107 -3.91 23.96 -25.39
N LEU A 108 -2.72 23.40 -25.52
CA LEU A 108 -1.49 24.15 -25.71
C LEU A 108 -1.26 24.54 -27.16
#